data_f8d74d6129d2befe33579b0b605d942b
#
_entry.id   f8d74d6129d2befe33579b0b605d942b
#
_cell.length_a   1.000
_cell.length_b   1.000
_cell.length_c   1.000
_cell.angle_alpha   90.00
_cell.angle_beta   90.00
_cell.angle_gamma   90.00
#
_symmetry.space_group_name_H-M   'P 1'
#
loop_
_entity.id
_entity.type
_entity.pdbx_description
1 polymer ?
#
loop_
_entity_poly.entity_id
_entity_poly.type
_entity_poly.pdbx_seq_one_letter_code
_entity_poly.pdbx_strand_id
1 'polypeptide(L)'
;MSERKQNKKIDKRAPVIVGVGDLVDRSKEDGLNPQELLAKACEHAIQDSGIKELSNHIDYVGVVRFTVDFLTATNQSNFQYSNFPRTLANKLNISAKNEVYAPMGGNSPQVLLEDALVKISTGETDCALLSGGAVSYTHLRAHET
;
A
#
# COMPACT_ATOMS: atom_id res chain seq x y z
N MET A 1 -23.12 -32.83 -29.91
CA MET A 1 -22.44 -31.51 -30.00
C MET A 1 -21.28 -31.55 -29.00
N SER A 2 -20.05 -31.60 -29.53
CA SER A 2 -18.84 -31.72 -28.71
C SER A 2 -18.41 -30.31 -28.30
N GLU A 3 -18.52 -30.00 -27.00
CA GLU A 3 -17.93 -28.79 -26.44
C GLU A 3 -16.39 -28.89 -26.52
N ARG A 4 -15.81 -28.14 -27.42
CA ARG A 4 -14.37 -27.92 -27.44
C ARG A 4 -14.00 -27.12 -26.18
N LYS A 5 -13.53 -27.82 -25.14
CA LYS A 5 -12.78 -27.18 -24.06
C LYS A 5 -11.57 -26.50 -24.69
N GLN A 6 -11.69 -25.20 -24.95
CA GLN A 6 -10.51 -24.38 -25.27
C GLN A 6 -9.59 -24.42 -24.04
N ASN A 7 -8.49 -25.12 -24.19
CA ASN A 7 -7.38 -25.09 -23.22
C ASN A 7 -6.77 -23.69 -23.29
N LYS A 8 -7.35 -22.73 -22.55
CA LYS A 8 -6.89 -21.37 -22.48
C LYS A 8 -5.53 -21.40 -21.79
N LYS A 9 -4.46 -21.24 -22.57
CA LYS A 9 -3.09 -21.21 -22.04
C LYS A 9 -3.02 -20.07 -21.01
N ILE A 10 -2.79 -20.42 -19.76
CA ILE A 10 -2.67 -19.42 -18.67
C ILE A 10 -1.41 -18.60 -18.95
N ASP A 11 -1.58 -17.28 -19.04
CA ASP A 11 -0.46 -16.37 -19.14
C ASP A 11 0.27 -16.37 -17.78
N LYS A 12 1.53 -16.80 -17.80
CA LYS A 12 2.37 -16.89 -16.58
C LYS A 12 2.71 -15.52 -15.99
N ARG A 13 2.51 -14.45 -16.75
CA ARG A 13 2.73 -13.07 -16.35
C ARG A 13 1.44 -12.31 -16.06
N ALA A 14 0.29 -12.99 -16.10
CA ALA A 14 -0.96 -12.37 -15.70
C ALA A 14 -0.89 -11.97 -14.21
N PRO A 15 -0.99 -10.68 -13.88
CA PRO A 15 -0.96 -10.25 -12.48
C PRO A 15 -2.22 -10.72 -11.75
N VAL A 16 -2.05 -11.15 -10.51
CA VAL A 16 -3.13 -11.61 -9.63
C VAL A 16 -3.01 -10.97 -8.26
N ILE A 17 -4.13 -10.73 -7.60
CA ILE A 17 -4.14 -10.31 -6.20
C ILE A 17 -3.99 -11.55 -5.33
N VAL A 18 -3.00 -11.56 -4.45
CA VAL A 18 -2.68 -12.71 -3.58
C VAL A 18 -3.03 -12.45 -2.10
N GLY A 19 -3.25 -11.21 -1.72
CA GLY A 19 -3.65 -10.87 -0.35
C GLY A 19 -4.21 -9.46 -0.27
N VAL A 20 -5.13 -9.27 0.65
CA VAL A 20 -5.76 -7.99 0.96
C VAL A 20 -5.75 -7.75 2.46
N GLY A 21 -5.64 -6.49 2.89
CA GLY A 21 -5.65 -6.14 4.30
C GLY A 21 -6.16 -4.74 4.52
N ASP A 22 -6.88 -4.58 5.61
CA ASP A 22 -7.35 -3.29 6.07
C ASP A 22 -7.18 -3.16 7.58
N LEU A 23 -7.24 -1.93 8.06
CA LEU A 23 -7.24 -1.61 9.47
C LEU A 23 -7.95 -0.29 9.70
N VAL A 24 -8.84 -0.27 10.66
CA VAL A 24 -9.49 0.94 11.16
C VAL A 24 -9.12 1.12 12.63
N ASP A 25 -8.36 2.18 12.93
CA ASP A 25 -8.08 2.56 14.31
C ASP A 25 -9.17 3.56 14.79
N ARG A 26 -9.87 3.18 15.84
CA ARG A 26 -10.92 3.99 16.48
C ARG A 26 -10.51 4.49 17.88
N SER A 27 -9.24 4.36 18.23
CA SER A 27 -8.70 4.85 19.50
C SER A 27 -8.83 6.36 19.59
N LYS A 28 -9.24 6.85 20.77
CA LYS A 28 -9.51 8.29 20.96
C LYS A 28 -8.29 9.06 21.48
N GLU A 29 -7.38 8.40 22.18
CA GLU A 29 -6.27 9.05 22.89
C GLU A 29 -4.89 8.59 22.43
N ASP A 30 -4.67 7.29 22.21
CA ASP A 30 -3.38 6.72 21.81
C ASP A 30 -3.48 6.01 20.44
N GLY A 31 -4.05 6.69 19.44
CA GLY A 31 -4.19 6.15 18.11
C GLY A 31 -2.85 5.93 17.41
N LEU A 32 -2.84 4.94 16.51
CA LEU A 32 -1.67 4.66 15.68
C LEU A 32 -1.34 5.88 14.80
N ASN A 33 -0.07 6.17 14.67
CA ASN A 33 0.34 7.15 13.67
C ASN A 33 0.11 6.62 12.24
N PRO A 34 0.07 7.47 11.21
CA PRO A 34 -0.24 7.05 9.84
C PRO A 34 0.65 5.93 9.31
N GLN A 35 1.93 5.93 9.68
CA GLN A 35 2.89 4.90 9.29
C GLN A 35 2.60 3.54 9.94
N GLU A 36 2.27 3.55 11.23
CA GLU A 36 1.93 2.33 11.97
C GLU A 36 0.61 1.74 11.49
N LEU A 37 -0.37 2.61 11.24
CA LEU A 37 -1.66 2.19 10.69
C LEU A 37 -1.47 1.48 9.35
N LEU A 38 -0.69 2.10 8.46
CA LEU A 38 -0.43 1.56 7.14
C LEU A 38 0.38 0.27 7.21
N ALA A 39 1.42 0.22 8.04
CA ALA A 39 2.25 -0.97 8.21
C ALA A 39 1.41 -2.17 8.68
N LYS A 40 0.53 -1.98 9.66
CA LYS A 40 -0.35 -3.05 10.14
C LYS A 40 -1.36 -3.51 9.08
N ALA A 41 -1.95 -2.60 8.30
CA ALA A 41 -2.82 -3.00 7.20
C ALA A 41 -2.05 -3.82 6.14
N CYS A 42 -0.81 -3.44 5.84
CA CYS A 42 0.07 -4.20 4.95
C CYS A 42 0.45 -5.57 5.52
N GLU A 43 0.73 -5.65 6.83
CA GLU A 43 0.95 -6.94 7.51
C GLU A 43 -0.25 -7.87 7.38
N HIS A 44 -1.48 -7.33 7.52
CA HIS A 44 -2.70 -8.12 7.30
C HIS A 44 -2.77 -8.65 5.86
N ALA A 45 -2.45 -7.83 4.85
CA ALA A 45 -2.42 -8.28 3.46
C ALA A 45 -1.38 -9.38 3.21
N ILE A 46 -0.18 -9.25 3.80
CA ILE A 46 0.87 -10.26 3.70
C ILE A 46 0.43 -11.57 4.36
N GLN A 47 -0.21 -11.49 5.52
CA GLN A 47 -0.75 -12.65 6.24
C GLN A 47 -1.90 -13.32 5.47
N ASP A 48 -2.81 -12.52 4.90
CA ASP A 48 -3.95 -13.01 4.12
C ASP A 48 -3.51 -13.83 2.91
N SER A 49 -2.37 -13.51 2.31
CA SER A 49 -1.82 -14.28 1.19
C SER A 49 -1.50 -15.74 1.53
N GLY A 50 -1.25 -16.05 2.79
CA GLY A 50 -0.80 -17.37 3.25
C GLY A 50 0.59 -17.77 2.74
N ILE A 51 1.30 -16.88 2.05
CA ILE A 51 2.62 -17.15 1.47
C ILE A 51 3.69 -16.86 2.53
N LYS A 52 4.47 -17.89 2.88
CA LYS A 52 5.59 -17.74 3.81
C LYS A 52 6.63 -16.79 3.21
N GLU A 53 7.13 -15.87 4.06
CA GLU A 53 8.20 -14.95 3.69
C GLU A 53 7.90 -14.09 2.45
N LEU A 54 6.61 -13.78 2.20
CA LEU A 54 6.20 -12.95 1.06
C LEU A 54 6.96 -11.62 1.00
N SER A 55 7.30 -11.04 2.15
CA SER A 55 8.07 -9.78 2.24
C SER A 55 9.41 -9.84 1.50
N ASN A 56 10.04 -11.03 1.41
CA ASN A 56 11.30 -11.21 0.69
C ASN A 56 11.13 -11.17 -0.84
N HIS A 57 9.90 -11.31 -1.32
CA HIS A 57 9.57 -11.34 -2.76
C HIS A 57 8.97 -10.02 -3.25
N ILE A 58 8.58 -9.13 -2.34
CA ILE A 58 8.04 -7.82 -2.69
C ILE A 58 9.19 -6.93 -3.15
N ASP A 59 9.18 -6.54 -4.41
CA ASP A 59 10.19 -5.69 -5.03
C ASP A 59 9.66 -4.33 -5.50
N TYR A 60 8.36 -4.10 -5.34
CA TYR A 60 7.69 -2.83 -5.60
C TYR A 60 6.83 -2.43 -4.39
N VAL A 61 7.03 -1.24 -3.86
CA VAL A 61 6.19 -0.66 -2.80
C VAL A 61 5.58 0.65 -3.29
N GLY A 62 4.26 0.66 -3.45
CA GLY A 62 3.49 1.83 -3.85
C GLY A 62 2.62 2.35 -2.72
N VAL A 63 2.69 3.64 -2.45
CA VAL A 63 1.88 4.30 -1.43
C VAL A 63 1.09 5.45 -2.04
N VAL A 64 -0.21 5.47 -1.82
CA VAL A 64 -1.05 6.63 -2.13
C VAL A 64 -0.72 7.74 -1.13
N ARG A 65 -0.43 8.94 -1.63
CA ARG A 65 -0.05 10.07 -0.79
C ARG A 65 -1.15 10.42 0.22
N PHE A 66 -0.73 10.57 1.47
CA PHE A 66 -1.62 10.97 2.55
C PHE A 66 -1.90 12.48 2.54
N THR A 67 -3.11 12.83 2.93
CA THR A 67 -3.49 14.22 3.18
C THR A 67 -2.65 14.85 4.29
N VAL A 68 -2.12 14.05 5.21
CA VAL A 68 -1.25 14.51 6.30
C VAL A 68 0.01 15.21 5.81
N ASP A 69 0.54 14.88 4.63
CA ASP A 69 1.69 15.57 4.05
C ASP A 69 1.39 17.04 3.73
N PHE A 70 0.16 17.32 3.29
CA PHE A 70 -0.29 18.69 3.06
C PHE A 70 -0.41 19.46 4.38
N LEU A 71 -0.94 18.80 5.42
CA LEU A 71 -1.06 19.39 6.75
C LEU A 71 0.31 19.67 7.39
N THR A 72 1.28 18.79 7.15
CA THR A 72 2.66 19.00 7.60
C THR A 72 3.27 20.24 6.95
N ALA A 73 3.05 20.42 5.64
CA ALA A 73 3.51 21.62 4.92
C ALA A 73 2.92 22.92 5.47
N THR A 74 1.74 22.84 6.12
CA THR A 74 1.08 23.99 6.78
C THR A 74 1.34 24.06 8.29
N ASN A 75 2.28 23.27 8.82
CA ASN A 75 2.58 23.14 10.26
C ASN A 75 1.38 22.66 11.11
N GLN A 76 0.43 21.99 10.51
CA GLN A 76 -0.75 21.46 11.20
C GLN A 76 -0.62 19.98 11.61
N SER A 77 0.53 19.36 11.36
CA SER A 77 0.79 17.98 11.72
C SER A 77 2.21 17.80 12.28
N ASN A 78 2.32 16.97 13.32
CA ASN A 78 3.60 16.57 13.91
C ASN A 78 4.25 15.36 13.21
N PHE A 79 3.60 14.79 12.19
CA PHE A 79 4.10 13.63 11.47
C PHE A 79 4.87 14.06 10.23
N GLN A 80 6.19 13.98 10.29
CA GLN A 80 7.07 14.31 9.17
C GLN A 80 7.76 13.04 8.65
N TYR A 81 7.52 12.71 7.40
CA TYR A 81 8.17 11.61 6.71
C TYR A 81 8.86 12.12 5.45
N SER A 82 10.17 11.98 5.38
CA SER A 82 10.95 12.38 4.20
C SER A 82 10.72 11.46 3.00
N ASN A 83 10.47 10.18 3.26
CA ASN A 83 10.17 9.17 2.23
C ASN A 83 9.24 8.10 2.83
N PHE A 84 7.95 8.25 2.61
CA PHE A 84 6.94 7.38 3.18
C PHE A 84 7.02 5.92 2.67
N PRO A 85 7.16 5.65 1.34
CA PRO A 85 7.33 4.29 0.85
C PRO A 85 8.56 3.58 1.41
N ARG A 86 9.70 4.27 1.50
CA ARG A 86 10.93 3.73 2.09
C ARG A 86 10.75 3.40 3.57
N THR A 87 10.14 4.28 4.32
CA THR A 87 9.89 4.05 5.75
C THR A 87 8.97 2.86 5.96
N LEU A 88 7.93 2.71 5.13
CA LEU A 88 7.04 1.56 5.15
C LEU A 88 7.78 0.25 4.80
N ALA A 89 8.56 0.25 3.72
CA ALA A 89 9.35 -0.90 3.31
C ALA A 89 10.30 -1.37 4.44
N ASN A 90 10.98 -0.43 5.09
CA ASN A 90 11.87 -0.72 6.22
C ASN A 90 11.11 -1.33 7.41
N LYS A 91 9.92 -0.82 7.75
CA LYS A 91 9.09 -1.37 8.83
C LYS A 91 8.65 -2.82 8.56
N LEU A 92 8.43 -3.16 7.31
CA LEU A 92 7.98 -4.49 6.87
C LEU A 92 9.14 -5.43 6.49
N ASN A 93 10.40 -4.99 6.66
CA ASN A 93 11.60 -5.70 6.22
C ASN A 93 11.58 -6.05 4.72
N ILE A 94 11.05 -5.15 3.90
CA ILE A 94 10.98 -5.29 2.45
C ILE A 94 12.16 -4.56 1.82
N SER A 95 12.88 -5.23 0.91
CA SER A 95 13.95 -4.64 0.10
C SER A 95 13.43 -4.32 -1.30
N ALA A 96 12.61 -3.27 -1.41
CA ALA A 96 12.00 -2.88 -2.67
C ALA A 96 13.02 -2.27 -3.64
N LYS A 97 12.96 -2.67 -4.90
CA LYS A 97 13.69 -2.03 -6.02
C LYS A 97 12.99 -0.75 -6.47
N ASN A 98 11.66 -0.76 -6.43
CA ASN A 98 10.81 0.34 -6.84
C ASN A 98 10.00 0.84 -5.64
N GLU A 99 10.11 2.13 -5.37
CA GLU A 99 9.35 2.80 -4.30
C GLU A 99 8.62 3.99 -4.91
N VAL A 100 7.30 3.93 -4.92
CA VAL A 100 6.45 4.93 -5.57
C VAL A 100 5.55 5.60 -4.55
N TYR A 101 5.68 6.90 -4.44
CA TYR A 101 4.77 7.73 -3.68
C TYR A 101 3.86 8.48 -4.65
N ALA A 102 2.65 7.98 -4.85
CA ALA A 102 1.73 8.53 -5.82
C ALA A 102 1.34 9.98 -5.49
N PRO A 103 1.07 10.81 -6.48
CA PRO A 103 0.54 12.14 -6.24
C PRO A 103 -0.80 12.07 -5.50
N MET A 104 -1.18 13.15 -4.82
CA MET A 104 -2.48 13.24 -4.18
C MET A 104 -3.59 13.35 -5.23
N GLY A 105 -4.63 12.52 -5.11
CA GLY A 105 -5.76 12.55 -6.02
C GLY A 105 -6.66 11.33 -5.84
N GLY A 106 -7.95 11.49 -6.09
CA GLY A 106 -8.93 10.42 -5.96
C GLY A 106 -8.71 9.22 -6.90
N ASN A 107 -7.98 9.43 -8.01
CA ASN A 107 -7.59 8.40 -8.96
C ASN A 107 -6.21 7.77 -8.68
N SER A 108 -5.47 8.25 -7.69
CA SER A 108 -4.11 7.78 -7.39
C SER A 108 -4.03 6.28 -7.08
N PRO A 109 -4.99 5.66 -6.37
CA PRO A 109 -4.99 4.21 -6.20
C PRO A 109 -5.05 3.45 -7.53
N GLN A 110 -5.85 3.93 -8.47
CA GLN A 110 -5.98 3.36 -9.82
C GLN A 110 -4.66 3.47 -10.59
N VAL A 111 -4.04 4.64 -10.56
CA VAL A 111 -2.75 4.89 -11.25
C VAL A 111 -1.66 3.99 -10.69
N LEU A 112 -1.56 3.83 -9.37
CA LEU A 112 -0.61 2.91 -8.75
C LEU A 112 -0.87 1.45 -9.14
N LEU A 113 -2.13 1.05 -9.17
CA LEU A 113 -2.51 -0.30 -9.59
C LEU A 113 -2.09 -0.54 -11.05
N GLU A 114 -2.39 0.37 -11.96
CA GLU A 114 -2.02 0.26 -13.38
C GLU A 114 -0.51 0.17 -13.57
N ASP A 115 0.29 1.00 -12.89
CA ASP A 115 1.75 0.92 -12.95
C ASP A 115 2.27 -0.44 -12.48
N ALA A 116 1.78 -0.94 -11.36
CA ALA A 116 2.16 -2.26 -10.85
C ALA A 116 1.76 -3.39 -11.81
N LEU A 117 0.54 -3.36 -12.38
CA LEU A 117 0.07 -4.37 -13.32
C LEU A 117 0.94 -4.41 -14.59
N VAL A 118 1.31 -3.25 -15.14
CA VAL A 118 2.20 -3.15 -16.29
C VAL A 118 3.56 -3.74 -15.95
N LYS A 119 4.16 -3.36 -14.84
CA LYS A 119 5.49 -3.83 -14.40
C LYS A 119 5.53 -5.33 -14.15
N ILE A 120 4.48 -5.91 -13.57
CA ILE A 120 4.37 -7.36 -13.37
C ILE A 120 4.24 -8.07 -14.73
N SER A 121 3.37 -7.59 -15.62
CA SER A 121 3.14 -8.22 -16.92
C SER A 121 4.37 -8.17 -17.84
N THR A 122 5.17 -7.11 -17.75
CA THR A 122 6.43 -6.96 -18.49
C THR A 122 7.62 -7.69 -17.84
N GLY A 123 7.46 -8.16 -16.59
CA GLY A 123 8.53 -8.84 -15.85
C GLY A 123 9.56 -7.92 -15.21
N GLU A 124 9.24 -6.63 -15.10
CA GLU A 124 10.07 -5.67 -14.37
C GLU A 124 9.94 -5.83 -12.84
N THR A 125 8.76 -6.25 -12.40
CA THR A 125 8.40 -6.50 -11.00
C THR A 125 7.80 -7.90 -10.87
N ASP A 126 8.14 -8.63 -9.82
CA ASP A 126 7.59 -9.94 -9.53
C ASP A 126 6.43 -9.87 -8.51
N CYS A 127 6.55 -8.99 -7.53
CA CYS A 127 5.52 -8.83 -6.49
C CYS A 127 5.43 -7.36 -6.04
N ALA A 128 4.23 -6.80 -6.07
CA ALA A 128 3.96 -5.44 -5.66
C ALA A 128 3.10 -5.37 -4.39
N LEU A 129 3.46 -4.49 -3.45
CA LEU A 129 2.64 -4.09 -2.33
C LEU A 129 2.11 -2.68 -2.60
N LEU A 130 0.80 -2.55 -2.67
CA LEU A 130 0.13 -1.26 -2.85
C LEU A 130 -0.65 -0.91 -1.59
N SER A 131 -0.54 0.32 -1.15
CA SER A 131 -1.16 0.75 0.09
C SER A 131 -1.61 2.20 0.05
N GLY A 132 -2.53 2.53 0.92
CA GLY A 132 -3.02 3.87 1.09
C GLY A 132 -3.92 3.95 2.31
N GLY A 133 -4.18 5.16 2.78
CA GLY A 133 -5.04 5.35 3.94
C GLY A 133 -5.56 6.77 4.02
N ALA A 134 -6.53 6.96 4.90
CA ALA A 134 -7.04 8.26 5.29
C ALA A 134 -6.90 8.43 6.79
N VAL A 135 -6.34 9.55 7.21
CA VAL A 135 -6.36 9.95 8.62
C VAL A 135 -7.55 10.88 8.80
N SER A 136 -8.51 10.48 9.62
CA SER A 136 -9.66 11.33 9.93
C SER A 136 -9.25 12.50 10.83
N TYR A 137 -9.70 13.70 10.51
CA TYR A 137 -9.46 14.95 11.23
C TYR A 137 -9.97 14.97 12.67
N THR A 138 -10.70 13.96 13.13
CA THR A 138 -11.27 13.94 14.47
C THR A 138 -10.23 13.97 15.59
N HIS A 139 -8.98 13.56 15.33
CA HIS A 139 -7.89 13.62 16.30
C HIS A 139 -7.23 15.01 16.42
N LEU A 140 -7.38 15.88 15.42
CA LEU A 140 -6.78 17.21 15.44
C LEU A 140 -7.64 18.24 16.24
N ARG A 141 -8.91 17.96 16.50
CA ARG A 141 -9.80 18.84 17.26
C ARG A 141 -9.82 18.61 18.77
N ALA A 142 -9.19 17.55 19.28
CA ALA A 142 -9.19 17.24 20.71
C ALA A 142 -8.24 18.12 21.56
N HIS A 143 -7.41 18.97 20.91
CA HIS A 143 -6.49 19.85 21.60
C HIS A 143 -6.85 21.34 21.54
N GLU A 144 -8.04 21.70 21.04
CA GLU A 144 -8.50 23.10 20.97
C GLU A 144 -9.64 23.44 21.94
N THR A 145 -9.69 22.78 23.08
CA THR A 145 -10.54 23.25 24.19
C THR A 145 -9.75 23.33 25.48
#